data_2efb7765b57d8dc24c56415b933e8212
#
_entry.id   2efb7765b57d8dc24c56415b933e8212
#
_cell.length_a   1.000
_cell.length_b   1.000
_cell.length_c   1.000
_cell.angle_alpha   90.00
_cell.angle_beta   90.00
_cell.angle_gamma   90.00
#
_symmetry.space_group_name_H-M   'P 1'
#
loop_
_entity.id
_entity.type
_entity.pdbx_description
1 polymer ?
#
loop_
_entity_poly.entity_id
_entity_poly.type
_entity_poly.pdbx_seq_one_letter_code
_entity_poly.pdbx_strand_id
1 'polypeptide(L)'
;AQYEEGVHYQVLDPQAPLSTSGEGIEVSEYFSYGCGHCFQFDPVLNAWLDKQPEDVNFDRTPAVWNDYYGNLAQTYYTLKAMDLLESLHVAVFEAIHIQRKNLSKPGVMADFLEEAGVDPESFAKVFNSFGVRMSLQQADARGRVYRASGVPTLIVNGKYRIETRGAGSVQEMLKVAEFLIQLERQS
;
A
#
# COMPACT_ATOMS: atom_id res chain seq x y z
N ALA A 1 -7.99 27.06 8.09
CA ALA A 1 -7.25 26.03 7.39
C ALA A 1 -8.09 25.49 6.24
N GLN A 2 -7.43 25.09 5.13
CA GLN A 2 -8.13 24.57 3.95
C GLN A 2 -8.75 23.19 4.22
N TYR A 3 -8.12 22.39 5.10
CA TYR A 3 -8.61 21.07 5.49
C TYR A 3 -8.65 20.98 7.02
N GLU A 4 -9.62 20.25 7.54
CA GLU A 4 -9.93 20.20 8.96
C GLU A 4 -9.81 18.79 9.52
N GLU A 5 -9.17 18.67 10.68
CA GLU A 5 -9.14 17.45 11.48
C GLU A 5 -10.58 17.04 11.85
N GLY A 6 -10.84 15.75 11.81
CA GLY A 6 -12.15 15.17 12.09
C GLY A 6 -13.11 15.20 10.90
N VAL A 7 -12.78 15.95 9.85
CA VAL A 7 -13.57 16.04 8.62
C VAL A 7 -12.80 15.41 7.47
N HIS A 8 -11.68 16.01 7.08
CA HIS A 8 -10.89 15.61 5.91
C HIS A 8 -9.82 14.59 6.23
N TYR A 9 -9.36 14.56 7.47
CA TYR A 9 -8.38 13.62 7.99
C TYR A 9 -8.57 13.39 9.47
N GLN A 10 -7.97 12.33 10.00
CA GLN A 10 -7.98 12.02 11.43
C GLN A 10 -6.55 11.98 11.95
N VAL A 11 -6.36 12.40 13.18
CA VAL A 11 -5.08 12.26 13.89
C VAL A 11 -5.05 10.90 14.57
N LEU A 12 -3.98 10.14 14.34
CA LEU A 12 -3.78 8.84 14.98
C LEU A 12 -3.14 9.01 16.36
N ASP A 13 -3.78 8.45 17.37
CA ASP A 13 -3.26 8.36 18.72
C ASP A 13 -3.53 6.97 19.28
N PRO A 14 -2.51 6.14 19.50
CA PRO A 14 -1.09 6.43 19.25
C PRO A 14 -0.75 6.55 17.78
N GLN A 15 0.39 7.19 17.47
CA GLN A 15 0.91 7.25 16.11
C GLN A 15 1.32 5.87 15.62
N ALA A 16 1.17 5.64 14.32
CA ALA A 16 1.62 4.39 13.72
C ALA A 16 3.15 4.39 13.56
N PRO A 17 3.79 3.20 13.70
CA PRO A 17 5.21 3.10 13.38
C PRO A 17 5.44 3.35 11.89
N LEU A 18 6.55 4.01 11.56
CA LEU A 18 6.94 4.22 10.18
C LEU A 18 7.47 2.93 9.57
N SER A 19 7.20 2.73 8.29
CA SER A 19 7.72 1.58 7.54
C SER A 19 9.01 1.89 6.80
N THR A 20 9.32 3.18 6.60
CA THR A 20 10.58 3.63 6.01
C THR A 20 11.52 4.12 7.11
N SER A 21 12.82 3.99 6.89
CA SER A 21 13.85 4.42 7.84
C SER A 21 14.54 5.72 7.44
N GLY A 22 14.14 6.32 6.32
CA GLY A 22 14.75 7.54 5.80
C GLY A 22 14.35 8.79 6.56
N GLU A 23 15.16 9.83 6.43
CA GLU A 23 14.75 11.18 6.82
C GLU A 23 13.69 11.67 5.83
N GLY A 24 12.84 12.60 6.28
CA GLY A 24 11.79 13.16 5.47
C GLY A 24 10.42 12.77 5.97
N ILE A 25 9.45 12.85 5.09
CA ILE A 25 8.04 12.66 5.44
C ILE A 25 7.53 11.41 4.74
N GLU A 26 7.06 10.43 5.52
CA GLU A 26 6.52 9.21 4.97
C GLU A 26 5.07 9.41 4.53
N VAL A 27 4.76 8.97 3.32
CA VAL A 27 3.39 8.74 2.85
C VAL A 27 3.23 7.25 2.63
N SER A 28 2.25 6.64 3.29
CA SER A 28 1.99 5.21 3.19
C SER A 28 0.59 4.98 2.64
N GLU A 29 0.46 4.08 1.70
CA GLU A 29 -0.85 3.61 1.23
C GLU A 29 -1.19 2.29 1.91
N TYR A 30 -2.30 2.28 2.64
CA TYR A 30 -2.93 1.05 3.11
C TYR A 30 -3.81 0.54 1.98
N PHE A 31 -3.50 -0.65 1.45
CA PHE A 31 -4.11 -1.12 0.20
C PHE A 31 -4.28 -2.64 0.20
N SER A 32 -4.91 -3.16 -0.83
CA SER A 32 -4.88 -4.58 -1.19
C SER A 32 -4.93 -4.76 -2.70
N TYR A 33 -4.19 -5.73 -3.20
CA TYR A 33 -4.33 -6.14 -4.61
C TYR A 33 -5.76 -6.63 -4.91
N GLY A 34 -6.47 -7.16 -3.92
CA GLY A 34 -7.86 -7.61 -4.09
C GLY A 34 -8.90 -6.50 -4.13
N CYS A 35 -8.49 -5.26 -3.95
CA CYS A 35 -9.36 -4.10 -3.87
C CYS A 35 -9.46 -3.39 -5.22
N GLY A 36 -10.67 -3.34 -5.80
CA GLY A 36 -10.92 -2.67 -7.08
C GLY A 36 -10.69 -1.16 -7.03
N HIS A 37 -11.03 -0.52 -5.91
CA HIS A 37 -10.75 0.92 -5.71
C HIS A 37 -9.26 1.21 -5.63
N CYS A 38 -8.48 0.32 -5.03
CA CYS A 38 -7.02 0.44 -5.00
C CYS A 38 -6.43 0.33 -6.41
N PHE A 39 -6.96 -0.58 -7.22
CA PHE A 39 -6.57 -0.71 -8.63
C PHE A 39 -6.85 0.58 -9.41
N GLN A 40 -8.03 1.16 -9.25
CA GLN A 40 -8.41 2.40 -9.92
C GLN A 40 -7.58 3.59 -9.45
N PHE A 41 -7.21 3.62 -8.18
CA PHE A 41 -6.41 4.68 -7.58
C PHE A 41 -4.93 4.62 -8.01
N ASP A 42 -4.41 3.44 -8.30
CA ASP A 42 -2.98 3.21 -8.51
C ASP A 42 -2.36 4.13 -9.58
N PRO A 43 -2.91 4.30 -10.79
CA PRO A 43 -2.32 5.22 -11.76
C PRO A 43 -2.36 6.69 -11.32
N VAL A 44 -3.40 7.09 -10.59
CA VAL A 44 -3.53 8.45 -10.06
C VAL A 44 -2.47 8.71 -9.00
N LEU A 45 -2.29 7.74 -8.10
CA LEU A 45 -1.27 7.79 -7.05
C LEU A 45 0.14 7.82 -7.63
N ASN A 46 0.43 6.96 -8.60
CA ASN A 46 1.75 6.90 -9.22
C ASN A 46 2.10 8.20 -9.94
N ALA A 47 1.16 8.80 -10.65
CA ALA A 47 1.36 10.10 -11.30
C ALA A 47 1.64 11.21 -10.28
N TRP A 48 0.97 11.17 -9.13
CA TRP A 48 1.20 12.12 -8.04
C TRP A 48 2.58 11.92 -7.41
N LEU A 49 2.98 10.67 -7.18
CA LEU A 49 4.29 10.33 -6.61
C LEU A 49 5.44 10.82 -7.48
N ASP A 50 5.32 10.72 -8.80
CA ASP A 50 6.34 11.18 -9.75
C ASP A 50 6.63 12.68 -9.62
N LYS A 51 5.69 13.45 -9.08
CA LYS A 51 5.81 14.90 -8.90
C LYS A 51 6.26 15.31 -7.50
N GLN A 52 6.43 14.34 -6.58
CA GLN A 52 6.77 14.68 -5.21
C GLN A 52 8.27 14.97 -5.06
N PRO A 53 8.65 15.92 -4.17
CA PRO A 53 10.04 16.17 -3.84
C PRO A 53 10.71 14.97 -3.17
N GLU A 54 12.04 14.97 -3.17
CA GLU A 54 12.85 13.88 -2.61
C GLU A 54 12.66 13.66 -1.11
N ASP A 55 12.12 14.63 -0.39
CA ASP A 55 11.84 14.50 1.06
C ASP A 55 10.58 13.71 1.36
N VAL A 56 9.81 13.32 0.35
CA VAL A 56 8.66 12.45 0.51
C VAL A 56 9.07 11.00 0.27
N ASN A 57 8.94 10.18 1.31
CA ASN A 57 9.23 8.76 1.25
C ASN A 57 7.92 7.99 1.15
N PHE A 58 7.74 7.23 0.09
CA PHE A 58 6.51 6.47 -0.12
C PHE A 58 6.72 4.99 0.17
N ASP A 59 5.74 4.37 0.83
CA ASP A 59 5.67 2.91 1.00
C ASP A 59 4.22 2.46 1.02
N ARG A 60 4.00 1.15 0.93
CA ARG A 60 2.67 0.54 1.03
C ARG A 60 2.62 -0.42 2.19
N THR A 61 1.45 -0.48 2.83
CA THR A 61 1.13 -1.50 3.83
C THR A 61 -0.07 -2.28 3.28
N PRO A 62 0.10 -3.55 2.89
CA PRO A 62 -1.02 -4.35 2.43
C PRO A 62 -1.88 -4.83 3.60
N ALA A 63 -3.20 -4.88 3.39
CA ALA A 63 -4.13 -5.43 4.37
C ALA A 63 -4.00 -6.95 4.47
N VAL A 64 -4.12 -7.47 5.70
CA VAL A 64 -4.00 -8.91 5.99
C VAL A 64 -5.23 -9.44 6.75
N TRP A 65 -6.42 -8.98 6.36
CA TRP A 65 -7.66 -9.20 7.11
C TRP A 65 -8.10 -10.66 7.22
N ASN A 66 -7.80 -11.46 6.22
CA ASN A 66 -8.12 -12.90 6.18
C ASN A 66 -7.15 -13.61 5.24
N ASP A 67 -7.34 -14.91 5.01
CA ASP A 67 -6.41 -15.71 4.21
C ASP A 67 -6.27 -15.20 2.77
N TYR A 68 -7.36 -14.77 2.14
CA TYR A 68 -7.33 -14.22 0.79
C TYR A 68 -6.44 -12.97 0.72
N TYR A 69 -6.73 -11.98 1.57
CA TYR A 69 -5.94 -10.75 1.63
C TYR A 69 -4.54 -10.99 2.15
N GLY A 70 -4.38 -11.90 3.09
CA GLY A 70 -3.07 -12.30 3.61
C GLY A 70 -2.17 -12.89 2.54
N ASN A 71 -2.68 -13.76 1.68
CA ASN A 71 -1.91 -14.32 0.57
C ASN A 71 -1.48 -13.25 -0.44
N LEU A 72 -2.36 -12.31 -0.75
CA LEU A 72 -2.04 -11.20 -1.64
C LEU A 72 -1.03 -10.23 -1.01
N ALA A 73 -1.12 -10.01 0.30
CA ALA A 73 -0.13 -9.23 1.05
C ALA A 73 1.24 -9.90 1.02
N GLN A 74 1.27 -11.22 1.18
CA GLN A 74 2.48 -12.02 1.09
C GLN A 74 3.10 -11.94 -0.31
N THR A 75 2.28 -11.93 -1.34
CA THR A 75 2.70 -11.68 -2.72
C THR A 75 3.38 -10.31 -2.86
N TYR A 76 2.78 -9.26 -2.30
CA TYR A 76 3.36 -7.92 -2.33
C TYR A 76 4.77 -7.91 -1.74
N TYR A 77 4.95 -8.47 -0.55
CA TYR A 77 6.27 -8.50 0.09
C TYR A 77 7.27 -9.41 -0.61
N THR A 78 6.79 -10.48 -1.24
CA THR A 78 7.65 -11.34 -2.06
C THR A 78 8.18 -10.59 -3.27
N LEU A 79 7.31 -9.89 -4.00
CA LEU A 79 7.72 -9.05 -5.13
C LEU A 79 8.68 -7.96 -4.68
N LYS A 80 8.42 -7.34 -3.54
CA LYS A 80 9.30 -6.32 -2.96
C LYS A 80 10.68 -6.89 -2.64
N ALA A 81 10.74 -8.05 -2.00
CA ALA A 81 11.99 -8.72 -1.63
C ALA A 81 12.80 -9.16 -2.85
N MET A 82 12.14 -9.51 -3.95
CA MET A 82 12.76 -9.91 -5.20
C MET A 82 13.04 -8.74 -6.14
N ASP A 83 12.75 -7.50 -5.70
CA ASP A 83 12.90 -6.27 -6.50
C ASP A 83 12.07 -6.31 -7.80
N LEU A 84 10.85 -6.84 -7.70
CA LEU A 84 9.93 -7.01 -8.83
C LEU A 84 8.71 -6.09 -8.78
N LEU A 85 8.58 -5.21 -7.76
CA LEU A 85 7.39 -4.35 -7.64
C LEU A 85 7.23 -3.40 -8.82
N GLU A 86 8.32 -2.76 -9.25
CA GLU A 86 8.27 -1.81 -10.36
C GLU A 86 7.76 -2.46 -11.64
N SER A 87 8.18 -3.70 -11.91
CA SER A 87 7.80 -4.40 -13.13
C SER A 87 6.46 -5.14 -13.04
N LEU A 88 6.03 -5.59 -11.85
CA LEU A 88 4.89 -6.50 -11.72
C LEU A 88 3.71 -5.97 -10.88
N HIS A 89 3.86 -4.86 -10.18
CA HIS A 89 2.79 -4.34 -9.31
C HIS A 89 1.47 -4.11 -10.08
N VAL A 90 1.54 -3.41 -11.19
CA VAL A 90 0.38 -3.15 -12.05
C VAL A 90 -0.13 -4.45 -12.68
N ALA A 91 0.76 -5.34 -13.11
CA ALA A 91 0.38 -6.62 -13.71
C ALA A 91 -0.42 -7.51 -12.74
N VAL A 92 -0.09 -7.49 -11.45
CA VAL A 92 -0.86 -8.20 -10.43
C VAL A 92 -2.28 -7.65 -10.33
N PHE A 93 -2.43 -6.33 -10.25
CA PHE A 93 -3.75 -5.69 -10.27
C PHE A 93 -4.55 -6.08 -11.51
N GLU A 94 -3.94 -6.01 -12.68
CA GLU A 94 -4.62 -6.32 -13.95
C GLU A 94 -5.04 -7.78 -14.03
N ALA A 95 -4.19 -8.70 -13.57
CA ALA A 95 -4.51 -10.12 -13.54
C ALA A 95 -5.76 -10.39 -12.70
N ILE A 96 -5.90 -9.72 -11.56
CA ILE A 96 -7.04 -9.91 -10.67
C ILE A 96 -8.29 -9.20 -11.22
N HIS A 97 -8.19 -7.93 -11.58
CA HIS A 97 -9.38 -7.10 -11.84
C HIS A 97 -9.81 -7.06 -13.30
N ILE A 98 -8.91 -7.30 -14.24
CA ILE A 98 -9.21 -7.35 -15.67
C ILE A 98 -9.36 -8.80 -16.13
N GLN A 99 -8.38 -9.65 -15.82
CA GLN A 99 -8.35 -11.03 -16.26
C GLN A 99 -9.12 -11.98 -15.34
N ARG A 100 -9.62 -11.49 -14.20
CA ARG A 100 -10.43 -12.23 -13.23
C ARG A 100 -9.74 -13.47 -12.67
N LYS A 101 -8.41 -13.42 -12.52
CA LYS A 101 -7.63 -14.52 -11.94
C LYS A 101 -7.61 -14.42 -10.41
N ASN A 102 -7.76 -15.56 -9.75
CA ASN A 102 -7.59 -15.63 -8.29
C ASN A 102 -6.14 -15.95 -7.96
N LEU A 103 -5.32 -14.92 -7.82
CA LEU A 103 -3.90 -15.06 -7.52
C LEU A 103 -3.61 -15.50 -6.08
N SER A 104 -4.63 -15.67 -5.23
CA SER A 104 -4.46 -16.30 -3.93
C SER A 104 -4.27 -17.82 -4.04
N LYS A 105 -4.56 -18.41 -5.19
CA LYS A 105 -4.37 -19.83 -5.46
C LYS A 105 -2.97 -20.09 -6.02
N PRO A 106 -2.19 -21.02 -5.40
CA PRO A 106 -0.79 -21.26 -5.79
C PRO A 106 -0.60 -21.61 -7.27
N GLY A 107 -1.48 -22.44 -7.83
CA GLY A 107 -1.38 -22.83 -9.25
C GLY A 107 -1.64 -21.67 -10.20
N VAL A 108 -2.60 -20.82 -9.89
CA VAL A 108 -2.90 -19.63 -10.69
C VAL A 108 -1.76 -18.63 -10.60
N MET A 109 -1.20 -18.45 -9.41
CA MET A 109 -0.04 -17.58 -9.21
C MET A 109 1.18 -18.11 -9.97
N ALA A 110 1.43 -19.41 -9.95
CA ALA A 110 2.55 -20.02 -10.68
C ALA A 110 2.45 -19.76 -12.18
N ASP A 111 1.28 -19.93 -12.77
CA ASP A 111 1.03 -19.65 -14.19
C ASP A 111 1.27 -18.16 -14.51
N PHE A 112 0.78 -17.27 -13.66
CA PHE A 112 1.01 -15.83 -13.81
C PHE A 112 2.51 -15.49 -13.80
N LEU A 113 3.28 -16.07 -12.87
CA LEU A 113 4.71 -15.84 -12.75
C LEU A 113 5.47 -16.35 -13.97
N GLU A 114 5.12 -17.54 -14.47
CA GLU A 114 5.75 -18.10 -15.69
C GLU A 114 5.53 -17.19 -16.90
N GLU A 115 4.30 -16.69 -17.09
CA GLU A 115 4.00 -15.74 -18.15
C GLU A 115 4.78 -14.44 -18.02
N ALA A 116 5.06 -14.02 -16.79
CA ALA A 116 5.84 -12.82 -16.49
C ALA A 116 7.37 -13.04 -16.55
N GLY A 117 7.81 -14.27 -16.81
CA GLY A 117 9.25 -14.60 -16.86
C GLY A 117 9.89 -14.77 -15.49
N VAL A 118 9.10 -15.02 -14.45
CA VAL A 118 9.58 -15.24 -13.08
C VAL A 118 9.50 -16.74 -12.76
N ASP A 119 10.61 -17.31 -12.28
CA ASP A 119 10.63 -18.71 -11.87
C ASP A 119 9.74 -18.94 -10.65
N PRO A 120 8.69 -19.80 -10.76
CA PRO A 120 7.78 -20.03 -9.65
C PRO A 120 8.44 -20.66 -8.42
N GLU A 121 9.48 -21.47 -8.59
CA GLU A 121 10.20 -22.07 -7.45
C GLU A 121 10.98 -21.02 -6.66
N SER A 122 11.65 -20.11 -7.37
CA SER A 122 12.37 -18.99 -6.74
C SER A 122 11.39 -18.06 -5.99
N PHE A 123 10.24 -17.79 -6.59
CA PHE A 123 9.18 -17.01 -5.95
C PHE A 123 8.67 -17.72 -4.69
N ALA A 124 8.34 -19.01 -4.76
CA ALA A 124 7.82 -19.77 -3.63
C ALA A 124 8.80 -19.80 -2.46
N LYS A 125 10.09 -19.88 -2.74
CA LYS A 125 11.14 -19.87 -1.72
C LYS A 125 11.15 -18.55 -0.93
N VAL A 126 11.07 -17.42 -1.62
CA VAL A 126 11.00 -16.09 -0.99
C VAL A 126 9.65 -15.89 -0.29
N PHE A 127 8.57 -16.31 -0.92
CA PHE A 127 7.21 -16.24 -0.39
C PHE A 127 7.10 -16.91 0.99
N ASN A 128 7.78 -18.04 1.18
CA ASN A 128 7.79 -18.80 2.44
C ASN A 128 8.96 -18.43 3.36
N SER A 129 9.71 -17.38 3.04
CA SER A 129 10.87 -16.97 3.83
C SER A 129 10.49 -16.32 5.16
N PHE A 130 11.43 -16.35 6.10
CA PHE A 130 11.29 -15.66 7.38
C PHE A 130 11.11 -14.14 7.19
N GLY A 131 11.87 -13.53 6.27
CA GLY A 131 11.80 -12.09 6.02
C GLY A 131 10.40 -11.64 5.57
N VAL A 132 9.78 -12.39 4.66
CA VAL A 132 8.42 -12.08 4.20
C VAL A 132 7.39 -12.27 5.33
N ARG A 133 7.53 -13.33 6.14
CA ARG A 133 6.65 -13.52 7.30
C ARG A 133 6.76 -12.38 8.31
N MET A 134 7.96 -11.90 8.56
CA MET A 134 8.16 -10.74 9.46
C MET A 134 7.53 -9.48 8.89
N SER A 135 7.65 -9.26 7.58
CA SER A 135 7.00 -8.13 6.91
C SER A 135 5.48 -8.18 7.05
N LEU A 136 4.89 -9.37 6.93
CA LEU A 136 3.45 -9.57 7.14
C LEU A 136 3.01 -9.23 8.56
N GLN A 137 3.77 -9.66 9.57
CA GLN A 137 3.47 -9.35 10.96
C GLN A 137 3.53 -7.84 11.22
N GLN A 138 4.53 -7.17 10.67
CA GLN A 138 4.68 -5.73 10.79
C GLN A 138 3.54 -4.98 10.09
N ALA A 139 3.13 -5.45 8.91
CA ALA A 139 2.00 -4.89 8.17
C ALA A 139 0.68 -5.03 8.95
N ASP A 140 0.44 -6.20 9.54
CA ASP A 140 -0.73 -6.43 10.38
C ASP A 140 -0.75 -5.48 11.58
N ALA A 141 0.38 -5.32 12.25
CA ALA A 141 0.52 -4.42 13.39
C ALA A 141 0.26 -2.96 12.99
N ARG A 142 0.85 -2.49 11.89
CA ARG A 142 0.60 -1.13 11.38
C ARG A 142 -0.87 -0.91 11.01
N GLY A 143 -1.44 -1.87 10.28
CA GLY A 143 -2.83 -1.80 9.85
C GLY A 143 -3.82 -1.67 11.02
N ARG A 144 -3.54 -2.32 12.13
CA ARG A 144 -4.35 -2.20 13.35
C ARG A 144 -4.26 -0.81 13.97
N VAL A 145 -3.07 -0.21 13.99
CA VAL A 145 -2.88 1.15 14.50
C VAL A 145 -3.55 2.17 13.60
N TYR A 146 -3.59 1.95 12.29
CA TYR A 146 -4.26 2.85 11.35
C TYR A 146 -5.75 2.99 11.63
N ARG A 147 -6.41 1.96 12.13
CA ARG A 147 -7.86 1.95 12.39
C ARG A 147 -8.66 2.45 11.20
N ALA A 148 -8.20 2.12 9.99
CA ALA A 148 -8.88 2.49 8.76
C ALA A 148 -10.17 1.68 8.59
N SER A 149 -11.21 2.30 8.05
CA SER A 149 -12.47 1.64 7.76
C SER A 149 -12.39 0.78 6.50
N GLY A 150 -11.38 0.99 5.68
CA GLY A 150 -11.17 0.25 4.44
C GLY A 150 -9.91 0.70 3.69
N VAL A 151 -9.83 0.28 2.45
CA VAL A 151 -8.74 0.61 1.53
C VAL A 151 -9.31 1.19 0.23
N PRO A 152 -8.61 2.08 -0.48
CA PRO A 152 -7.32 2.66 -0.12
C PRO A 152 -7.44 3.70 1.00
N THR A 153 -6.42 3.80 1.84
CA THR A 153 -6.28 4.82 2.87
C THR A 153 -4.85 5.35 2.80
N LEU A 154 -4.66 6.65 2.94
CA LEU A 154 -3.32 7.25 3.02
C LEU A 154 -2.99 7.61 4.45
N ILE A 155 -1.75 7.38 4.84
CA ILE A 155 -1.21 7.73 6.14
C ILE A 155 -0.01 8.64 5.92
N VAL A 156 -0.04 9.83 6.51
CA VAL A 156 1.07 10.78 6.44
C VAL A 156 1.85 10.75 7.76
N ASN A 157 3.10 10.38 7.66
CA ASN A 157 4.08 10.38 8.76
C ASN A 157 3.65 9.57 9.99
N GLY A 158 2.83 8.53 9.78
CA GLY A 158 2.28 7.73 10.87
C GLY A 158 1.31 8.49 11.77
N LYS A 159 1.02 9.75 11.48
CA LYS A 159 0.23 10.66 12.32
C LYS A 159 -1.18 10.89 11.83
N TYR A 160 -1.36 10.97 10.52
CA TYR A 160 -2.61 11.41 9.91
C TYR A 160 -3.15 10.35 8.98
N ARG A 161 -4.43 10.03 9.17
CA ARG A 161 -5.16 9.08 8.31
C ARG A 161 -6.12 9.85 7.40
N ILE A 162 -6.02 9.59 6.10
CA ILE A 162 -6.88 10.19 5.08
C ILE A 162 -7.67 9.07 4.41
N GLU A 163 -8.99 9.14 4.52
CA GLU A 163 -9.89 8.17 3.89
C GLU A 163 -10.68 8.85 2.78
N THR A 164 -11.06 8.12 1.75
CA THR A 164 -11.78 8.65 0.59
C THR A 164 -13.06 9.36 1.00
N ARG A 165 -13.80 8.78 1.96
CA ARG A 165 -15.07 9.33 2.44
C ARG A 165 -14.90 10.70 3.07
N GLY A 166 -13.89 10.91 3.90
CA GLY A 166 -13.63 12.20 4.55
C GLY A 166 -13.08 13.24 3.59
N ALA A 167 -12.19 12.83 2.69
CA ALA A 167 -11.60 13.71 1.70
C ALA A 167 -12.59 14.08 0.57
N GLY A 168 -13.49 13.17 0.24
CA GLY A 168 -14.50 13.36 -0.80
C GLY A 168 -14.25 12.61 -2.11
N SER A 169 -12.99 12.38 -2.47
CA SER A 169 -12.58 11.61 -3.63
C SER A 169 -11.13 11.15 -3.48
N VAL A 170 -10.67 10.25 -4.33
CA VAL A 170 -9.25 9.83 -4.34
C VAL A 170 -8.31 10.97 -4.73
N GLN A 171 -8.76 11.85 -5.63
CA GLN A 171 -8.00 13.04 -6.00
C GLN A 171 -7.88 14.01 -4.82
N GLU A 172 -8.96 14.18 -4.07
CA GLU A 172 -8.94 15.02 -2.85
C GLU A 172 -8.07 14.42 -1.75
N MET A 173 -7.99 13.09 -1.64
CA MET A 173 -7.07 12.44 -0.69
C MET A 173 -5.64 12.91 -0.92
N LEU A 174 -5.22 13.03 -2.18
CA LEU A 174 -3.87 13.47 -2.52
C LEU A 174 -3.64 14.94 -2.18
N LYS A 175 -4.66 15.79 -2.35
CA LYS A 175 -4.59 17.20 -1.93
C LYS A 175 -4.50 17.35 -0.42
N VAL A 176 -5.25 16.54 0.32
CA VAL A 176 -5.16 16.50 1.78
C VAL A 176 -3.76 16.03 2.20
N ALA A 177 -3.22 15.01 1.53
CA ALA A 177 -1.87 14.54 1.79
C ALA A 177 -0.82 15.65 1.57
N GLU A 178 -0.93 16.42 0.49
CA GLU A 178 -0.05 17.57 0.24
C GLU A 178 -0.14 18.62 1.35
N PHE A 179 -1.35 18.93 1.80
CA PHE A 179 -1.56 19.84 2.93
C PHE A 179 -0.85 19.33 4.19
N LEU A 180 -0.99 18.05 4.51
CA LEU A 180 -0.39 17.46 5.71
C LEU A 180 1.13 17.33 5.59
N ILE A 181 1.64 17.05 4.39
CA ILE A 181 3.08 17.05 4.14
C ILE A 181 3.66 18.44 4.43
N GLN A 182 3.02 19.50 3.94
CA GLN A 182 3.47 20.86 4.21
C GLN A 182 3.40 21.20 5.70
N LEU A 183 2.35 20.75 6.38
CA LEU A 183 2.21 20.92 7.82
C LEU A 183 3.39 20.26 8.58
N GLU A 184 3.79 19.06 8.17
CA GLU A 184 4.91 18.35 8.78
C GLU A 184 6.26 19.01 8.47
N ARG A 185 6.42 19.63 7.31
CA ARG A 185 7.63 20.39 6.98
C ARG A 185 7.82 21.60 7.86
N GLN A 186 6.75 22.17 8.38
CA GLN A 186 6.75 23.37 9.22
C GLN A 186 6.92 23.07 10.71
N SER A 187 6.84 21.80 11.08
CA SER A 187 6.90 21.39 12.49
C SER A 187 8.29 21.04 12.96
#